data_08b67cdaacf9860ded1f4ff926711d3f
#
_entry.id   08b67cdaacf9860ded1f4ff926711d3f
#
_cell.length_a   1.000
_cell.length_b   1.000
_cell.length_c   1.000
_cell.angle_alpha   90.00
_cell.angle_beta   90.00
_cell.angle_gamma   90.00
#
_symmetry.space_group_name_H-M   'P 1'
#
loop_
_entity.id
_entity.type
_entity.pdbx_description
1 polymer ?
#
loop_
_entity_poly.entity_id
_entity_poly.type
_entity_poly.pdbx_seq_one_letter_code
_entity_poly.pdbx_strand_id
1 'polypeptide(L)'
;MERYERQMKFQQFGEHSQETLQNTRILIMGAGALGSHVAELLARMGAHQLTIIDMDIVELSNLHRQALYDERDAEEMLPKVVALKEKIKQINHHVELNAIHQELTAQNIETIIQNVQPDIVIDGMDQFDMRFLINEACHKLNIPWIYGAAVGSKGTVYAIDYSGPCLRCILQSVPQTGESCAINGVLPPVVQQVASYEVSELLRYVAGKSFSKKLITIDTFEMNIRATNINLLKDDDCVVCEQGIYQALNTPSLSSIEALCGDTFMFRFKQHAFELAHHFPGHIAKENAYVKFIAYDDMTMTLFKDGRMNVRGIASQEIAEDIYQQFNRCIR
;
A
#
# COMPACT_ATOMS: atom_id res chain seq x y z
N MET A 1 13.98 9.74 24.66
CA MET A 1 15.42 9.56 24.28
C MET A 1 15.96 8.18 24.68
N GLU A 2 15.72 7.67 25.90
CA GLU A 2 16.21 6.34 26.33
C GLU A 2 15.84 5.21 25.37
N ARG A 3 14.60 5.17 24.85
CA ARG A 3 14.10 4.17 23.90
C ARG A 3 14.97 4.03 22.64
N TYR A 4 15.57 5.12 22.17
CA TYR A 4 16.33 5.18 20.90
C TYR A 4 17.84 5.27 21.12
N GLU A 5 18.32 5.13 22.34
CA GLU A 5 19.74 5.30 22.71
C GLU A 5 20.69 4.45 21.86
N ARG A 6 20.30 3.21 21.54
CA ARG A 6 21.16 2.29 20.79
C ARG A 6 21.36 2.73 19.34
N GLN A 7 20.31 3.21 18.68
CA GLN A 7 20.44 3.71 17.29
C GLN A 7 21.11 5.09 17.24
N MET A 8 20.92 5.95 18.25
CA MET A 8 21.62 7.24 18.35
C MET A 8 23.12 7.08 18.60
N LYS A 9 23.58 5.98 19.24
CA LYS A 9 25.02 5.67 19.41
C LYS A 9 25.72 5.32 18.10
N PHE A 10 24.99 4.99 17.04
CA PHE A 10 25.58 4.82 15.73
C PHE A 10 25.95 6.18 15.15
N GLN A 11 27.27 6.46 15.05
CA GLN A 11 27.80 7.80 14.74
C GLN A 11 27.27 8.42 13.44
N GLN A 12 26.99 7.60 12.43
CA GLN A 12 26.46 8.10 11.14
C GLN A 12 24.98 8.47 11.19
N PHE A 13 24.28 8.12 12.27
CA PHE A 13 22.88 8.49 12.50
C PHE A 13 22.80 9.57 13.58
N GLY A 14 23.16 9.25 14.81
CA GLY A 14 23.25 10.21 15.91
C GLY A 14 21.91 10.78 16.38
N GLU A 15 21.99 11.76 17.30
CA GLU A 15 20.81 12.42 17.89
C GLU A 15 20.08 13.28 16.85
N HIS A 16 20.80 14.01 16.03
CA HIS A 16 20.22 14.90 15.03
C HIS A 16 19.36 14.13 14.00
N SER A 17 19.84 12.97 13.52
CA SER A 17 19.02 12.13 12.61
C SER A 17 17.80 11.56 13.30
N GLN A 18 17.88 11.27 14.61
CA GLN A 18 16.74 10.83 15.40
C GLN A 18 15.68 11.94 15.50
N GLU A 19 16.08 13.17 15.75
CA GLU A 19 15.17 14.33 15.79
C GLU A 19 14.55 14.57 14.42
N THR A 20 15.34 14.45 13.34
CA THR A 20 14.83 14.54 11.97
C THR A 20 13.80 13.47 11.68
N LEU A 21 14.07 12.19 12.06
CA LEU A 21 13.13 11.09 11.90
C LEU A 21 11.79 11.34 12.61
N GLN A 22 11.85 11.88 13.83
CA GLN A 22 10.66 12.21 14.63
C GLN A 22 9.78 13.27 13.96
N ASN A 23 10.38 14.19 13.21
CA ASN A 23 9.67 15.30 12.57
C ASN A 23 9.34 15.04 11.08
N THR A 24 9.87 13.97 10.49
CA THR A 24 9.62 13.61 9.11
C THR A 24 8.20 13.07 8.96
N ARG A 25 7.43 13.65 8.04
CA ARG A 25 6.08 13.19 7.67
C ARG A 25 6.20 12.08 6.62
N ILE A 26 5.83 10.89 6.98
CA ILE A 26 5.98 9.70 6.14
C ILE A 26 4.60 9.20 5.73
N LEU A 27 4.36 9.09 4.42
CA LEU A 27 3.15 8.47 3.87
C LEU A 27 3.48 7.06 3.37
N ILE A 28 2.85 6.05 3.95
CA ILE A 28 2.95 4.66 3.52
C ILE A 28 1.70 4.34 2.69
N MET A 29 1.90 3.98 1.44
CA MET A 29 0.82 3.58 0.53
C MET A 29 0.70 2.06 0.51
N GLY A 30 -0.35 1.54 1.15
CA GLY A 30 -0.58 0.11 1.41
C GLY A 30 -0.22 -0.30 2.84
N ALA A 31 -1.12 -1.06 3.49
CA ALA A 31 -0.95 -1.67 4.82
C ALA A 31 -0.86 -3.21 4.72
N GLY A 32 -0.50 -3.71 3.55
CA GLY A 32 -0.29 -5.12 3.27
C GLY A 32 1.03 -5.66 3.84
N ALA A 33 1.62 -6.62 3.15
CA ALA A 33 2.83 -7.29 3.60
C ALA A 33 4.00 -6.31 3.82
N LEU A 34 4.34 -5.49 2.83
CA LEU A 34 5.43 -4.52 2.96
C LEU A 34 5.09 -3.40 3.94
N GLY A 35 3.97 -2.69 3.71
CA GLY A 35 3.62 -1.51 4.49
C GLY A 35 3.43 -1.77 5.98
N SER A 36 2.92 -2.94 6.40
CA SER A 36 2.79 -3.29 7.81
C SER A 36 4.16 -3.47 8.49
N HIS A 37 5.11 -4.13 7.83
CA HIS A 37 6.49 -4.25 8.34
C HIS A 37 7.23 -2.91 8.37
N VAL A 38 7.08 -2.08 7.34
CA VAL A 38 7.64 -0.71 7.31
C VAL A 38 7.09 0.11 8.48
N ALA A 39 5.77 0.11 8.67
CA ALA A 39 5.12 0.86 9.74
C ALA A 39 5.57 0.40 11.14
N GLU A 40 5.70 -0.92 11.35
CA GLU A 40 6.23 -1.47 12.61
C GLU A 40 7.65 -1.01 12.88
N LEU A 41 8.56 -1.15 11.90
CA LEU A 41 9.96 -0.73 12.05
C LEU A 41 10.05 0.77 12.37
N LEU A 42 9.35 1.61 11.62
CA LEU A 42 9.34 3.05 11.81
C LEU A 42 8.79 3.46 13.18
N ALA A 43 7.72 2.83 13.63
CA ALA A 43 7.15 3.08 14.95
C ALA A 43 8.14 2.70 16.08
N ARG A 44 8.81 1.56 15.97
CA ARG A 44 9.85 1.13 16.93
C ARG A 44 11.04 2.07 16.94
N MET A 45 11.42 2.61 15.80
CA MET A 45 12.53 3.54 15.63
C MET A 45 12.19 4.98 16.00
N GLY A 46 10.91 5.29 16.21
CA GLY A 46 10.46 6.61 16.68
C GLY A 46 10.18 7.61 15.57
N ALA A 47 9.73 7.18 14.40
CA ALA A 47 9.06 8.05 13.44
C ALA A 47 7.70 8.44 14.02
N HIS A 48 7.50 9.72 14.36
CA HIS A 48 6.29 10.14 15.06
C HIS A 48 5.13 10.48 14.14
N GLN A 49 5.40 10.92 12.90
CA GLN A 49 4.38 11.41 11.97
C GLN A 49 4.18 10.42 10.82
N LEU A 50 3.33 9.43 11.02
CA LEU A 50 3.01 8.42 10.03
C LEU A 50 1.59 8.62 9.49
N THR A 51 1.43 8.52 8.19
CA THR A 51 0.13 8.31 7.54
C THR A 51 0.19 7.01 6.77
N ILE A 52 -0.85 6.20 6.87
CA ILE A 52 -0.98 4.96 6.10
C ILE A 52 -2.35 4.90 5.42
N ILE A 53 -2.36 4.51 4.15
CA ILE A 53 -3.58 4.33 3.37
C ILE A 53 -3.69 2.90 2.89
N ASP A 54 -4.84 2.29 3.08
CA ASP A 54 -5.20 0.96 2.57
C ASP A 54 -6.72 0.81 2.53
N MET A 55 -7.21 0.05 1.59
CA MET A 55 -8.65 -0.14 1.39
C MET A 55 -9.20 -1.44 1.97
N ASP A 56 -8.33 -2.36 2.40
CA ASP A 56 -8.70 -3.72 2.77
C ASP A 56 -8.97 -3.89 4.26
N ILE A 57 -9.60 -5.02 4.57
CA ILE A 57 -9.71 -5.57 5.93
C ILE A 57 -8.63 -6.61 6.19
N VAL A 58 -8.41 -6.92 7.46
CA VAL A 58 -7.58 -8.05 7.87
C VAL A 58 -8.30 -9.35 7.56
N GLU A 59 -7.60 -10.27 6.90
CA GLU A 59 -8.07 -11.62 6.62
C GLU A 59 -7.11 -12.66 7.21
N LEU A 60 -7.62 -13.82 7.60
CA LEU A 60 -6.81 -14.91 8.14
C LEU A 60 -5.67 -15.33 7.19
N SER A 61 -5.94 -15.28 5.88
CA SER A 61 -4.97 -15.55 4.80
C SER A 61 -3.80 -14.55 4.75
N ASN A 62 -3.90 -13.42 5.44
CA ASN A 62 -2.87 -12.38 5.47
C ASN A 62 -1.83 -12.61 6.57
N LEU A 63 -2.22 -13.23 7.69
CA LEU A 63 -1.48 -13.23 8.95
C LEU A 63 -0.07 -13.85 8.87
N HIS A 64 0.15 -14.78 7.95
CA HIS A 64 1.45 -15.43 7.80
C HIS A 64 2.55 -14.50 7.27
N ARG A 65 2.20 -13.35 6.65
CA ARG A 65 3.16 -12.44 6.02
C ARG A 65 2.97 -10.96 6.31
N GLN A 66 1.86 -10.57 6.94
CA GLN A 66 1.59 -9.18 7.31
C GLN A 66 1.86 -8.98 8.81
N ALA A 67 2.64 -7.96 9.16
CA ALA A 67 3.02 -7.70 10.53
C ALA A 67 1.87 -7.10 11.34
N LEU A 68 1.91 -7.29 12.66
CA LEU A 68 1.05 -6.68 13.66
C LEU A 68 -0.40 -7.15 13.69
N TYR A 69 -0.91 -7.78 12.65
CA TYR A 69 -2.29 -8.30 12.66
C TYR A 69 -2.36 -9.66 13.34
N ASP A 70 -3.49 -9.93 14.00
CA ASP A 70 -3.78 -11.20 14.65
C ASP A 70 -5.14 -11.77 14.24
N GLU A 71 -5.46 -12.98 14.75
CA GLU A 71 -6.71 -13.68 14.43
C GLU A 71 -7.95 -12.88 14.86
N ARG A 72 -7.86 -12.13 15.96
CA ARG A 72 -8.96 -11.30 16.43
C ARG A 72 -9.27 -10.16 15.45
N ASP A 73 -8.22 -9.53 14.88
CA ASP A 73 -8.41 -8.47 13.88
C ASP A 73 -9.15 -9.02 12.65
N ALA A 74 -8.85 -10.26 12.23
CA ALA A 74 -9.53 -10.95 11.13
C ALA A 74 -10.96 -11.36 11.51
N GLU A 75 -11.16 -11.89 12.71
CA GLU A 75 -12.51 -12.22 13.22
C GLU A 75 -13.38 -10.98 13.29
N GLU A 76 -12.88 -9.86 13.77
CA GLU A 76 -13.60 -8.59 13.88
C GLU A 76 -13.75 -7.87 12.53
N MET A 77 -13.14 -8.38 11.45
CA MET A 77 -13.12 -7.77 10.10
C MET A 77 -12.65 -6.30 10.13
N LEU A 78 -11.61 -6.03 10.91
CA LEU A 78 -11.10 -4.67 11.04
C LEU A 78 -10.41 -4.22 9.75
N PRO A 79 -10.59 -2.95 9.32
CA PRO A 79 -9.72 -2.38 8.29
C PRO A 79 -8.26 -2.48 8.72
N LYS A 80 -7.37 -2.86 7.78
CA LYS A 80 -5.93 -3.01 8.05
C LYS A 80 -5.35 -1.76 8.73
N VAL A 81 -5.67 -0.59 8.22
CA VAL A 81 -5.16 0.68 8.76
C VAL A 81 -5.66 0.97 10.18
N VAL A 82 -6.86 0.50 10.55
CA VAL A 82 -7.43 0.67 11.89
C VAL A 82 -6.75 -0.27 12.87
N ALA A 83 -6.66 -1.56 12.53
CA ALA A 83 -5.96 -2.55 13.34
C ALA A 83 -4.50 -2.15 13.57
N LEU A 84 -3.80 -1.72 12.51
CA LEU A 84 -2.41 -1.28 12.58
C LEU A 84 -2.23 -0.08 13.51
N LYS A 85 -3.13 0.90 13.45
CA LYS A 85 -3.09 2.08 14.32
C LYS A 85 -3.14 1.70 15.79
N GLU A 86 -4.01 0.79 16.18
CA GLU A 86 -4.12 0.33 17.56
C GLU A 86 -2.86 -0.43 18.02
N LYS A 87 -2.31 -1.30 17.18
CA LYS A 87 -1.08 -2.05 17.50
C LYS A 87 0.14 -1.12 17.60
N ILE A 88 0.27 -0.14 16.70
CA ILE A 88 1.37 0.83 16.76
C ILE A 88 1.31 1.68 18.02
N LYS A 89 0.12 2.10 18.44
CA LYS A 89 -0.06 2.83 19.69
C LYS A 89 0.41 2.04 20.91
N GLN A 90 0.23 0.72 20.91
CA GLN A 90 0.74 -0.16 21.97
C GLN A 90 2.25 -0.30 21.95
N ILE A 91 2.87 -0.27 20.75
CA ILE A 91 4.33 -0.33 20.57
C ILE A 91 4.97 0.99 21.03
N ASN A 92 4.44 2.11 20.56
CA ASN A 92 5.01 3.43 20.83
C ASN A 92 3.92 4.51 20.81
N HIS A 93 3.51 4.93 22.00
CA HIS A 93 2.44 5.91 22.17
C HIS A 93 2.79 7.34 21.68
N HIS A 94 4.06 7.61 21.38
CA HIS A 94 4.48 8.89 20.79
C HIS A 94 4.26 8.95 19.26
N VAL A 95 3.97 7.82 18.62
CA VAL A 95 3.71 7.78 17.19
C VAL A 95 2.26 8.20 16.92
N GLU A 96 2.12 9.25 16.14
CA GLU A 96 0.83 9.68 15.59
C GLU A 96 0.60 9.01 14.24
N LEU A 97 -0.21 7.95 14.22
CA LEU A 97 -0.60 7.30 12.99
C LEU A 97 -1.96 7.81 12.50
N ASN A 98 -1.95 8.53 11.36
CA ASN A 98 -3.14 8.86 10.62
C ASN A 98 -3.51 7.67 9.71
N ALA A 99 -4.64 7.02 9.98
CA ALA A 99 -5.13 5.84 9.27
C ALA A 99 -6.22 6.23 8.26
N ILE A 100 -5.96 6.06 6.97
CA ILE A 100 -6.88 6.38 5.89
C ILE A 100 -7.41 5.07 5.30
N HIS A 101 -8.65 4.70 5.63
CA HIS A 101 -9.32 3.54 5.06
C HIS A 101 -10.03 3.94 3.76
N GLN A 102 -9.31 3.89 2.65
CA GLN A 102 -9.80 4.33 1.35
C GLN A 102 -9.04 3.64 0.21
N GLU A 103 -9.73 3.40 -0.92
CA GLU A 103 -9.10 3.00 -2.17
C GLU A 103 -8.23 4.14 -2.72
N LEU A 104 -6.99 3.83 -3.09
CA LEU A 104 -6.10 4.76 -3.77
C LEU A 104 -6.36 4.70 -5.28
N THR A 105 -6.60 5.84 -5.91
CA THR A 105 -7.00 5.94 -7.33
C THR A 105 -6.33 7.12 -8.00
N ALA A 106 -6.35 7.15 -9.34
CA ALA A 106 -5.88 8.30 -10.12
C ALA A 106 -6.62 9.61 -9.77
N GLN A 107 -7.88 9.52 -9.32
CA GLN A 107 -8.72 10.67 -9.01
C GLN A 107 -8.43 11.27 -7.63
N ASN A 108 -7.84 10.50 -6.70
CA ASN A 108 -7.67 10.97 -5.32
C ASN A 108 -6.21 11.03 -4.83
N ILE A 109 -5.26 10.37 -5.48
CA ILE A 109 -3.87 10.28 -5.03
C ILE A 109 -3.21 11.64 -4.83
N GLU A 110 -3.38 12.57 -5.79
CA GLU A 110 -2.81 13.93 -5.68
C GLU A 110 -3.42 14.68 -4.49
N THR A 111 -4.74 14.61 -4.32
CA THR A 111 -5.44 15.24 -3.19
C THR A 111 -4.98 14.67 -1.85
N ILE A 112 -4.80 13.35 -1.76
CA ILE A 112 -4.32 12.69 -0.55
C ILE A 112 -2.90 13.18 -0.22
N ILE A 113 -1.99 13.17 -1.19
CA ILE A 113 -0.62 13.65 -0.99
C ILE A 113 -0.60 15.12 -0.58
N GLN A 114 -1.40 15.97 -1.24
CA GLN A 114 -1.48 17.40 -0.90
C GLN A 114 -2.05 17.66 0.51
N ASN A 115 -3.01 16.86 0.96
CA ASN A 115 -3.58 16.97 2.30
C ASN A 115 -2.62 16.48 3.39
N VAL A 116 -1.90 15.38 3.14
CA VAL A 116 -0.92 14.81 4.06
C VAL A 116 0.37 15.61 4.08
N GLN A 117 0.77 16.21 2.95
CA GLN A 117 2.03 16.93 2.76
C GLN A 117 3.24 16.12 3.24
N PRO A 118 3.44 14.87 2.77
CA PRO A 118 4.54 14.06 3.23
C PRO A 118 5.88 14.60 2.74
N ASP A 119 6.91 14.39 3.55
CA ASP A 119 8.29 14.66 3.16
C ASP A 119 8.85 13.50 2.31
N ILE A 120 8.27 12.32 2.45
CA ILE A 120 8.62 11.11 1.70
C ILE A 120 7.45 10.12 1.65
N VAL A 121 7.35 9.38 0.53
CA VAL A 121 6.38 8.30 0.34
C VAL A 121 7.09 6.95 0.33
N ILE A 122 6.49 5.92 0.93
CA ILE A 122 6.99 4.53 0.90
C ILE A 122 5.92 3.63 0.27
N ASP A 123 6.36 2.79 -0.67
CA ASP A 123 5.52 1.85 -1.40
C ASP A 123 5.25 0.59 -0.58
N GLY A 124 4.00 0.35 -0.25
CA GLY A 124 3.51 -0.89 0.36
C GLY A 124 2.54 -1.66 -0.54
N MET A 125 2.43 -1.25 -1.83
CA MET A 125 1.47 -1.82 -2.78
C MET A 125 1.98 -3.12 -3.39
N ASP A 126 1.05 -3.92 -3.91
CA ASP A 126 1.35 -5.21 -4.58
C ASP A 126 1.09 -5.20 -6.09
N GLN A 127 0.44 -4.14 -6.61
CA GLN A 127 0.08 -4.01 -8.02
C GLN A 127 1.00 -3.01 -8.75
N PHE A 128 1.47 -3.37 -9.95
CA PHE A 128 2.35 -2.51 -10.74
C PHE A 128 1.68 -1.23 -11.21
N ASP A 129 0.40 -1.27 -11.55
CA ASP A 129 -0.33 -0.08 -12.00
C ASP A 129 -0.38 0.99 -10.90
N MET A 130 -0.55 0.58 -9.65
CA MET A 130 -0.49 1.49 -8.50
C MET A 130 0.90 2.11 -8.32
N ARG A 131 1.97 1.37 -8.58
CA ARG A 131 3.33 1.88 -8.50
C ARG A 131 3.64 2.92 -9.58
N PHE A 132 3.12 2.74 -10.79
CA PHE A 132 3.21 3.78 -11.82
C PHE A 132 2.42 5.03 -11.44
N LEU A 133 1.24 4.84 -10.84
CA LEU A 133 0.43 5.95 -10.33
C LEU A 133 1.17 6.73 -9.23
N ILE A 134 1.80 6.03 -8.28
CA ILE A 134 2.64 6.62 -7.22
C ILE A 134 3.82 7.37 -7.84
N ASN A 135 4.53 6.75 -8.79
CA ASN A 135 5.67 7.38 -9.46
C ASN A 135 5.29 8.69 -10.14
N GLU A 136 4.16 8.72 -10.84
CA GLU A 136 3.69 9.92 -11.55
C GLU A 136 3.20 11.00 -10.58
N ALA A 137 2.44 10.64 -9.56
CA ALA A 137 1.96 11.59 -8.55
C ALA A 137 3.12 12.21 -7.74
N CYS A 138 4.05 11.37 -7.29
CA CYS A 138 5.22 11.83 -6.56
C CYS A 138 6.15 12.70 -7.41
N HIS A 139 6.35 12.35 -8.69
CA HIS A 139 7.12 13.20 -9.62
C HIS A 139 6.43 14.56 -9.82
N LYS A 140 5.15 14.57 -10.13
CA LYS A 140 4.36 15.80 -10.36
C LYS A 140 4.38 16.75 -9.16
N LEU A 141 4.36 16.19 -7.95
CA LEU A 141 4.37 16.94 -6.69
C LEU A 141 5.78 17.13 -6.12
N ASN A 142 6.82 16.66 -6.83
CA ASN A 142 8.23 16.72 -6.42
C ASN A 142 8.50 16.15 -5.03
N ILE A 143 7.95 14.98 -4.75
CA ILE A 143 8.12 14.27 -3.47
C ILE A 143 8.96 13.01 -3.71
N PRO A 144 10.06 12.80 -2.96
CA PRO A 144 10.84 11.58 -3.06
C PRO A 144 10.03 10.38 -2.57
N TRP A 145 10.29 9.21 -3.16
CA TRP A 145 9.62 8.00 -2.74
C TRP A 145 10.51 6.77 -2.82
N ILE A 146 10.16 5.74 -2.07
CA ILE A 146 10.90 4.49 -2.02
C ILE A 146 10.02 3.39 -2.58
N TYR A 147 10.47 2.80 -3.68
CA TYR A 147 9.85 1.66 -4.34
C TYR A 147 10.29 0.36 -3.67
N GLY A 148 9.32 -0.51 -3.35
CA GLY A 148 9.53 -1.85 -2.86
C GLY A 148 8.64 -2.88 -3.56
N ALA A 149 9.18 -4.05 -3.86
CA ALA A 149 8.42 -5.16 -4.44
C ALA A 149 8.90 -6.49 -3.88
N ALA A 150 7.96 -7.42 -3.64
CA ALA A 150 8.26 -8.78 -3.21
C ALA A 150 7.28 -9.76 -3.88
N VAL A 151 7.81 -10.78 -4.57
CA VAL A 151 7.04 -11.86 -5.21
C VAL A 151 7.84 -13.16 -5.11
N GLY A 152 7.22 -14.26 -4.68
CA GLY A 152 7.91 -15.53 -4.47
C GLY A 152 8.98 -15.40 -3.40
N SER A 153 10.23 -15.66 -3.76
CA SER A 153 11.43 -15.43 -2.93
C SER A 153 12.18 -14.15 -3.28
N LYS A 154 11.71 -13.41 -4.32
CA LYS A 154 12.43 -12.28 -4.90
C LYS A 154 11.90 -10.96 -4.39
N GLY A 155 12.81 -10.05 -4.10
CA GLY A 155 12.52 -8.69 -3.69
C GLY A 155 13.34 -7.66 -4.45
N THR A 156 12.80 -6.44 -4.54
CA THR A 156 13.47 -5.31 -5.18
C THR A 156 13.19 -4.05 -4.39
N VAL A 157 14.22 -3.21 -4.19
CA VAL A 157 14.09 -1.88 -3.56
C VAL A 157 14.86 -0.85 -4.35
N TYR A 158 14.28 0.33 -4.53
CA TYR A 158 14.94 1.48 -5.12
C TYR A 158 14.33 2.79 -4.62
N ALA A 159 15.18 3.71 -4.17
CA ALA A 159 14.74 5.03 -3.72
C ALA A 159 14.88 6.07 -4.85
N ILE A 160 13.83 6.86 -5.06
CA ILE A 160 13.67 7.77 -6.19
C ILE A 160 13.58 9.21 -5.69
N ASP A 161 14.55 10.04 -6.08
CA ASP A 161 14.59 11.49 -5.82
C ASP A 161 14.68 12.31 -7.14
N TYR A 162 14.46 11.64 -8.27
CA TYR A 162 14.49 12.19 -9.64
C TYR A 162 15.85 12.72 -10.10
N SER A 163 16.89 12.67 -9.28
CA SER A 163 18.26 12.93 -9.72
C SER A 163 18.87 11.75 -10.53
N GLY A 164 18.28 10.56 -10.39
CA GLY A 164 18.53 9.35 -11.16
C GLY A 164 17.28 8.92 -11.95
N PRO A 165 17.23 7.66 -12.41
CA PRO A 165 16.07 7.11 -13.12
C PRO A 165 14.84 7.08 -12.22
N CYS A 166 13.67 7.41 -12.76
CA CYS A 166 12.39 7.15 -12.12
C CYS A 166 11.93 5.70 -12.39
N LEU A 167 10.81 5.27 -11.82
CA LEU A 167 10.33 3.90 -12.05
C LEU A 167 10.04 3.63 -13.54
N ARG A 168 9.55 4.62 -14.28
CA ARG A 168 9.26 4.49 -15.71
C ARG A 168 10.54 4.34 -16.55
N CYS A 169 11.67 4.93 -16.16
CA CYS A 169 12.97 4.68 -16.81
C CYS A 169 13.41 3.22 -16.66
N ILE A 170 13.10 2.61 -15.51
CA ILE A 170 13.52 1.23 -15.20
C ILE A 170 12.56 0.21 -15.81
N LEU A 171 11.25 0.52 -15.78
CA LEU A 171 10.17 -0.35 -16.24
C LEU A 171 9.34 0.41 -17.29
N GLN A 172 9.62 0.18 -18.57
CA GLN A 172 8.92 0.85 -19.67
C GLN A 172 7.44 0.46 -19.79
N SER A 173 7.08 -0.74 -19.32
CA SER A 173 5.71 -1.25 -19.32
C SER A 173 5.47 -2.13 -18.09
N VAL A 174 4.20 -2.34 -17.77
CA VAL A 174 3.81 -3.36 -16.77
C VAL A 174 4.35 -4.71 -17.22
N PRO A 175 5.12 -5.43 -16.40
CA PRO A 175 5.58 -6.77 -16.77
C PRO A 175 4.37 -7.67 -17.05
N GLN A 176 4.26 -8.19 -18.26
CA GLN A 176 3.18 -9.12 -18.66
C GLN A 176 3.42 -10.55 -18.16
N THR A 177 4.29 -10.72 -17.17
CA THR A 177 4.71 -12.04 -16.67
C THR A 177 3.61 -12.77 -15.89
N GLY A 178 2.46 -12.12 -15.62
CA GLY A 178 1.43 -12.68 -14.74
C GLY A 178 1.92 -12.90 -13.30
N GLU A 179 3.12 -12.42 -12.98
CA GLU A 179 3.69 -12.55 -11.64
C GLU A 179 3.04 -11.54 -10.69
N SER A 180 2.13 -12.04 -9.87
CA SER A 180 1.58 -11.32 -8.72
C SER A 180 1.71 -12.17 -7.48
N CYS A 181 1.70 -11.55 -6.31
CA CYS A 181 1.69 -12.28 -5.04
C CYS A 181 0.47 -13.22 -4.93
N ALA A 182 -0.63 -12.90 -5.60
CA ALA A 182 -1.83 -13.71 -5.63
C ALA A 182 -1.65 -15.01 -6.43
N ILE A 183 -0.84 -15.00 -7.50
CA ILE A 183 -0.59 -16.16 -8.37
C ILE A 183 0.63 -16.94 -7.92
N ASN A 184 1.75 -16.26 -7.63
CA ASN A 184 3.05 -16.90 -7.37
C ASN A 184 3.34 -17.06 -5.86
N GLY A 185 2.48 -16.50 -5.00
CA GLY A 185 2.74 -16.43 -3.56
C GLY A 185 3.89 -15.48 -3.22
N VAL A 186 4.21 -15.41 -1.93
CA VAL A 186 5.37 -14.65 -1.42
C VAL A 186 5.82 -15.24 -0.10
N LEU A 187 7.12 -15.41 0.06
CA LEU A 187 7.72 -15.89 1.32
C LEU A 187 7.88 -14.73 2.32
N PRO A 188 7.48 -14.90 3.60
CA PRO A 188 7.62 -13.84 4.61
C PRO A 188 9.04 -13.26 4.73
N PRO A 189 10.13 -14.03 4.67
CA PRO A 189 11.48 -13.48 4.78
C PRO A 189 11.84 -12.43 3.73
N VAL A 190 11.39 -12.57 2.47
CA VAL A 190 11.69 -11.56 1.46
C VAL A 190 10.92 -10.25 1.73
N VAL A 191 9.70 -10.35 2.24
CA VAL A 191 8.90 -9.18 2.63
C VAL A 191 9.63 -8.36 3.70
N GLN A 192 10.12 -9.03 4.75
CA GLN A 192 10.86 -8.38 5.84
C GLN A 192 12.17 -7.74 5.35
N GLN A 193 12.89 -8.41 4.44
CA GLN A 193 14.13 -7.85 3.87
C GLN A 193 13.84 -6.62 3.02
N VAL A 194 12.83 -6.66 2.15
CA VAL A 194 12.43 -5.49 1.36
C VAL A 194 12.07 -4.33 2.26
N ALA A 195 11.17 -4.51 3.22
CA ALA A 195 10.78 -3.49 4.18
C ALA A 195 11.99 -2.91 4.96
N SER A 196 12.95 -3.76 5.34
CA SER A 196 14.18 -3.32 6.02
C SER A 196 15.05 -2.44 5.13
N TYR A 197 15.16 -2.73 3.83
CA TYR A 197 15.90 -1.89 2.90
C TYR A 197 15.18 -0.59 2.57
N GLU A 198 13.85 -0.59 2.46
CA GLU A 198 13.06 0.63 2.31
C GLU A 198 13.30 1.59 3.49
N VAL A 199 13.19 1.07 4.72
CA VAL A 199 13.50 1.84 5.92
C VAL A 199 14.96 2.28 5.96
N SER A 200 15.90 1.45 5.48
CA SER A 200 17.33 1.83 5.41
C SER A 200 17.58 3.01 4.47
N GLU A 201 16.91 3.07 3.32
CA GLU A 201 16.97 4.25 2.43
C GLU A 201 16.35 5.49 3.09
N LEU A 202 15.22 5.34 3.80
CA LEU A 202 14.66 6.44 4.60
C LEU A 202 15.65 6.95 5.65
N LEU A 203 16.34 6.05 6.38
CA LEU A 203 17.33 6.45 7.38
C LEU A 203 18.51 7.21 6.77
N ARG A 204 18.90 6.91 5.54
CA ARG A 204 19.90 7.70 4.80
C ARG A 204 19.37 9.11 4.53
N TYR A 205 18.12 9.22 4.09
CA TYR A 205 17.45 10.49 3.83
C TYR A 205 17.40 11.37 5.09
N VAL A 206 16.91 10.86 6.20
CA VAL A 206 16.80 11.63 7.46
C VAL A 206 18.18 11.96 8.08
N ALA A 207 19.22 11.16 7.75
CA ALA A 207 20.59 11.46 8.15
C ALA A 207 21.28 12.50 7.24
N GLY A 208 20.52 13.18 6.36
CA GLY A 208 21.05 14.19 5.45
C GLY A 208 21.95 13.62 4.35
N LYS A 209 21.89 12.31 4.11
CA LYS A 209 22.60 11.64 3.02
C LYS A 209 21.71 11.53 1.81
N SER A 210 22.30 11.52 0.61
CA SER A 210 21.56 11.11 -0.60
C SER A 210 21.14 9.66 -0.49
N PHE A 211 20.08 9.28 -1.18
CA PHE A 211 19.75 7.87 -1.40
C PHE A 211 20.93 7.09 -2.00
N SER A 212 20.94 5.78 -1.82
CA SER A 212 22.05 4.95 -2.28
C SER A 212 22.24 4.95 -3.80
N LYS A 213 21.17 5.29 -4.55
CA LYS A 213 21.08 5.23 -6.02
C LYS A 213 21.37 3.84 -6.56
N LYS A 214 21.09 2.82 -5.75
CA LYS A 214 21.27 1.43 -6.08
C LYS A 214 19.94 0.71 -6.16
N LEU A 215 19.73 -0.02 -7.22
CA LEU A 215 18.69 -1.04 -7.29
C LEU A 215 19.17 -2.24 -6.45
N ILE A 216 18.47 -2.52 -5.37
CA ILE A 216 18.72 -3.67 -4.51
C ILE A 216 17.81 -4.79 -4.98
N THR A 217 18.39 -5.92 -5.37
CA THR A 217 17.64 -7.13 -5.71
C THR A 217 18.00 -8.24 -4.74
N ILE A 218 16.99 -8.95 -4.29
CA ILE A 218 17.08 -9.98 -3.25
C ILE A 218 16.47 -11.26 -3.80
N ASP A 219 17.09 -12.39 -3.56
CA ASP A 219 16.47 -13.71 -3.64
C ASP A 219 16.76 -14.45 -2.34
N THR A 220 15.76 -14.52 -1.46
CA THR A 220 15.92 -15.11 -0.12
C THR A 220 16.11 -16.61 -0.16
N PHE A 221 15.55 -17.29 -1.15
CA PHE A 221 15.66 -18.74 -1.27
C PHE A 221 17.03 -19.17 -1.81
N GLU A 222 17.56 -18.39 -2.76
CA GLU A 222 18.90 -18.58 -3.32
C GLU A 222 20.00 -17.86 -2.50
N MET A 223 19.65 -17.22 -1.37
CA MET A 223 20.57 -16.47 -0.50
C MET A 223 21.42 -15.45 -1.25
N ASN A 224 20.82 -14.77 -2.23
CA ASN A 224 21.52 -13.85 -3.12
C ASN A 224 21.00 -12.41 -2.93
N ILE A 225 21.93 -11.48 -2.73
CA ILE A 225 21.61 -10.04 -2.62
C ILE A 225 22.59 -9.29 -3.51
N ARG A 226 22.06 -8.40 -4.35
CA ARG A 226 22.85 -7.52 -5.23
C ARG A 226 22.42 -6.08 -5.06
N ALA A 227 23.36 -5.15 -5.10
CA ALA A 227 23.13 -3.71 -5.05
C ALA A 227 23.84 -3.07 -6.25
N THR A 228 23.10 -2.76 -7.30
CA THR A 228 23.61 -2.29 -8.59
C THR A 228 23.32 -0.81 -8.76
N ASN A 229 24.33 0.00 -9.07
CA ASN A 229 24.12 1.39 -9.47
C ASN A 229 23.43 1.42 -10.86
N ILE A 230 22.29 2.11 -10.92
CA ILE A 230 21.46 2.16 -12.12
C ILE A 230 21.31 3.57 -12.69
N ASN A 231 22.15 4.52 -12.28
CA ASN A 231 22.07 5.90 -12.79
C ASN A 231 22.14 6.00 -14.32
N LEU A 232 22.84 5.08 -14.96
CA LEU A 232 22.93 4.99 -16.43
C LEU A 232 21.62 4.57 -17.11
N LEU A 233 20.62 4.10 -16.34
CA LEU A 233 19.30 3.78 -16.86
C LEU A 233 18.37 5.00 -16.88
N LYS A 234 18.85 6.19 -16.48
CA LYS A 234 18.07 7.41 -16.67
C LYS A 234 17.88 7.62 -18.17
N ASP A 235 16.63 7.70 -18.56
CA ASP A 235 16.22 7.85 -19.96
C ASP A 235 15.93 9.33 -20.22
N ASP A 236 16.71 9.95 -21.10
CA ASP A 236 16.58 11.36 -21.46
C ASP A 236 15.28 11.66 -22.23
N ASP A 237 14.60 10.62 -22.74
CA ASP A 237 13.29 10.70 -23.38
C ASP A 237 12.16 10.16 -22.50
N CYS A 238 12.40 9.93 -21.22
CA CYS A 238 11.39 9.37 -20.31
C CYS A 238 10.11 10.22 -20.27
N VAL A 239 8.99 9.59 -20.60
CA VAL A 239 7.68 10.27 -20.66
C VAL A 239 7.27 10.91 -19.33
N VAL A 240 7.71 10.38 -18.20
CA VAL A 240 7.38 10.89 -16.86
C VAL A 240 8.39 11.93 -16.40
N CYS A 241 9.65 11.53 -16.15
CA CYS A 241 10.58 12.44 -15.46
C CYS A 241 11.24 13.48 -16.36
N GLU A 242 11.17 13.34 -17.71
CA GLU A 242 11.69 14.34 -18.63
C GLU A 242 10.58 15.08 -19.37
N GLN A 243 9.53 14.37 -19.81
CA GLN A 243 8.45 15.01 -20.57
C GLN A 243 7.28 15.47 -19.71
N GLY A 244 7.16 15.03 -18.46
CA GLY A 244 6.05 15.39 -17.57
C GLY A 244 4.67 14.88 -18.03
N ILE A 245 4.64 13.76 -18.78
CA ILE A 245 3.42 13.12 -19.27
C ILE A 245 3.00 12.04 -18.29
N TYR A 246 1.83 12.22 -17.66
CA TYR A 246 1.32 11.39 -16.58
C TYR A 246 0.14 10.53 -17.06
N GLN A 247 0.43 9.38 -17.63
CA GLN A 247 -0.59 8.49 -18.21
C GLN A 247 -1.45 7.80 -17.14
N ALA A 248 -0.84 7.34 -16.04
CA ALA A 248 -1.54 6.69 -14.96
C ALA A 248 -2.47 7.67 -14.21
N LEU A 249 -2.05 8.91 -13.99
CA LEU A 249 -2.89 9.97 -13.40
C LEU A 249 -4.07 10.38 -14.29
N ASN A 250 -3.95 10.21 -15.60
CA ASN A 250 -5.00 10.52 -16.57
C ASN A 250 -5.90 9.33 -16.89
N THR A 251 -5.77 8.22 -16.16
CA THR A 251 -6.65 7.06 -16.32
C THR A 251 -8.09 7.47 -15.99
N PRO A 252 -9.09 7.07 -16.80
CA PRO A 252 -10.49 7.33 -16.52
C PRO A 252 -10.91 6.83 -15.13
N SER A 253 -12.01 7.38 -14.62
CA SER A 253 -12.60 6.91 -13.36
C SER A 253 -12.79 5.40 -13.37
N LEU A 254 -12.59 4.78 -12.21
CA LEU A 254 -12.74 3.34 -12.05
C LEU A 254 -14.13 2.85 -12.50
N SER A 255 -14.17 1.68 -13.08
CA SER A 255 -15.42 1.00 -13.44
C SER A 255 -16.27 0.76 -12.19
N SER A 256 -17.59 0.83 -12.36
CA SER A 256 -18.54 0.44 -11.31
C SER A 256 -18.44 -1.05 -10.95
N ILE A 257 -17.93 -1.86 -11.87
CA ILE A 257 -17.73 -3.30 -11.70
C ILE A 257 -16.32 -3.63 -12.18
N GLU A 258 -15.56 -4.30 -11.35
CA GLU A 258 -14.20 -4.73 -11.64
C GLU A 258 -14.00 -6.19 -11.24
N ALA A 259 -13.46 -6.99 -12.16
CA ALA A 259 -13.10 -8.37 -11.87
C ALA A 259 -11.80 -8.40 -11.06
N LEU A 260 -11.81 -9.08 -9.92
CA LEU A 260 -10.66 -9.36 -9.10
C LEU A 260 -10.14 -10.80 -9.36
N CYS A 261 -9.15 -11.24 -8.58
CA CYS A 261 -8.65 -12.61 -8.68
C CYS A 261 -9.70 -13.65 -8.27
N GLY A 262 -9.76 -14.76 -9.00
CA GLY A 262 -10.70 -15.86 -8.73
C GLY A 262 -12.11 -15.53 -9.23
N ASP A 263 -13.11 -15.93 -8.44
CA ASP A 263 -14.55 -15.72 -8.66
C ASP A 263 -15.09 -14.46 -7.97
N THR A 264 -14.23 -13.46 -7.77
CA THR A 264 -14.53 -12.25 -6.99
C THR A 264 -14.66 -11.05 -7.90
N PHE A 265 -15.69 -10.23 -7.66
CA PHE A 265 -15.87 -8.94 -8.30
C PHE A 265 -15.95 -7.84 -7.25
N MET A 266 -15.42 -6.67 -7.60
CA MET A 266 -15.61 -5.45 -6.81
C MET A 266 -16.65 -4.56 -7.48
N PHE A 267 -17.69 -4.22 -6.72
CA PHE A 267 -18.70 -3.25 -7.09
C PHE A 267 -18.41 -1.92 -6.41
N ARG A 268 -18.68 -0.81 -7.08
CA ARG A 268 -18.57 0.54 -6.51
C ARG A 268 -19.92 1.23 -6.56
N PHE A 269 -20.51 1.36 -5.39
CA PHE A 269 -21.74 2.11 -5.16
C PHE A 269 -21.42 3.50 -4.62
N LYS A 270 -22.43 4.34 -4.49
CA LYS A 270 -22.32 5.59 -3.72
C LYS A 270 -22.17 5.29 -2.23
N GLN A 271 -21.48 6.17 -1.50
CA GLN A 271 -21.17 5.97 -0.07
C GLN A 271 -22.40 5.65 0.80
N HIS A 272 -23.57 6.21 0.51
CA HIS A 272 -24.80 5.92 1.26
C HIS A 272 -25.30 4.47 1.14
N ALA A 273 -24.72 3.66 0.24
CA ALA A 273 -25.06 2.24 0.14
C ALA A 273 -24.80 1.48 1.43
N PHE A 274 -23.83 1.91 2.22
CA PHE A 274 -23.52 1.29 3.51
C PHE A 274 -24.67 1.43 4.52
N GLU A 275 -25.28 2.60 4.63
CA GLU A 275 -26.43 2.84 5.50
C GLU A 275 -27.68 2.13 5.00
N LEU A 276 -27.84 2.01 3.69
CA LEU A 276 -28.99 1.37 3.05
C LEU A 276 -28.82 -0.14 2.84
N ALA A 277 -27.76 -0.74 3.36
CA ALA A 277 -27.46 -2.18 3.17
C ALA A 277 -28.58 -3.13 3.62
N HIS A 278 -29.45 -2.72 4.52
CA HIS A 278 -30.62 -3.50 4.95
C HIS A 278 -31.71 -3.65 3.88
N HIS A 279 -31.63 -2.87 2.79
CA HIS A 279 -32.47 -3.03 1.62
C HIS A 279 -31.88 -4.00 0.58
N PHE A 280 -30.63 -4.40 0.75
CA PHE A 280 -30.02 -5.35 -0.17
C PHE A 280 -30.61 -6.74 -0.05
N PRO A 281 -30.65 -7.52 -1.14
CA PRO A 281 -30.97 -8.94 -1.06
C PRO A 281 -30.02 -9.67 -0.10
N GLY A 282 -30.52 -10.72 0.57
CA GLY A 282 -29.74 -11.48 1.53
C GLY A 282 -29.90 -10.99 2.97
N HIS A 283 -28.99 -11.43 3.86
CA HIS A 283 -29.01 -11.04 5.27
C HIS A 283 -27.61 -10.60 5.73
N ILE A 284 -27.57 -9.59 6.59
CA ILE A 284 -26.34 -9.14 7.23
C ILE A 284 -25.96 -10.18 8.29
N ALA A 285 -24.97 -11.01 7.98
CA ALA A 285 -24.49 -12.06 8.87
C ALA A 285 -23.55 -11.51 9.97
N LYS A 286 -22.83 -10.42 9.65
CA LYS A 286 -21.92 -9.74 10.57
C LYS A 286 -21.71 -8.30 10.15
N GLU A 287 -21.54 -7.39 11.11
CA GLU A 287 -21.22 -6.00 10.81
C GLU A 287 -20.38 -5.32 11.90
N ASN A 288 -19.67 -4.30 11.51
CA ASN A 288 -19.02 -3.34 12.41
C ASN A 288 -19.13 -1.91 11.84
N ALA A 289 -18.44 -0.94 12.43
CA ALA A 289 -18.50 0.46 12.00
C ALA A 289 -17.93 0.72 10.59
N TYR A 290 -17.27 -0.25 9.99
CA TYR A 290 -16.48 -0.12 8.73
C TYR A 290 -16.97 -1.01 7.61
N VAL A 291 -17.47 -2.21 7.95
CA VAL A 291 -17.87 -3.22 6.95
C VAL A 291 -19.14 -3.96 7.39
N LYS A 292 -19.91 -4.43 6.39
CA LYS A 292 -21.05 -5.33 6.56
C LYS A 292 -20.82 -6.55 5.70
N PHE A 293 -20.88 -7.72 6.33
CA PHE A 293 -20.82 -9.00 5.65
C PHE A 293 -22.25 -9.49 5.37
N ILE A 294 -22.54 -9.66 4.08
CA ILE A 294 -23.88 -10.04 3.60
C ILE A 294 -23.79 -11.42 2.95
N ALA A 295 -24.63 -12.34 3.39
CA ALA A 295 -24.82 -13.64 2.76
C ALA A 295 -26.06 -13.59 1.86
N TYR A 296 -25.91 -13.98 0.59
CA TYR A 296 -26.99 -14.01 -0.40
C TYR A 296 -26.79 -15.19 -1.34
N ASP A 297 -27.69 -16.18 -1.29
CA ASP A 297 -27.58 -17.47 -1.97
C ASP A 297 -26.19 -18.12 -1.67
N ASP A 298 -25.47 -18.56 -2.68
CA ASP A 298 -24.12 -19.14 -2.56
C ASP A 298 -23.00 -18.06 -2.60
N MET A 299 -23.37 -16.76 -2.60
CA MET A 299 -22.44 -15.65 -2.66
C MET A 299 -22.17 -15.07 -1.28
N THR A 300 -20.97 -14.57 -1.13
CA THR A 300 -20.55 -13.79 0.06
C THR A 300 -20.12 -12.40 -0.35
N MET A 301 -20.62 -11.40 0.35
CA MET A 301 -20.40 -10.00 0.02
C MET A 301 -19.85 -9.26 1.23
N THR A 302 -18.82 -8.44 1.00
CA THR A 302 -18.27 -7.54 2.00
C THR A 302 -18.49 -6.11 1.51
N LEU A 303 -19.45 -5.40 2.10
CA LEU A 303 -19.76 -4.01 1.82
C LEU A 303 -18.96 -3.10 2.74
N PHE A 304 -18.19 -2.21 2.18
CA PHE A 304 -17.37 -1.23 2.89
C PHE A 304 -18.11 0.10 3.07
N LYS A 305 -17.73 0.85 4.07
CA LYS A 305 -18.34 2.15 4.41
C LYS A 305 -18.23 3.19 3.29
N ASP A 306 -17.23 3.07 2.43
CA ASP A 306 -17.02 3.96 1.28
C ASP A 306 -17.90 3.61 0.05
N GLY A 307 -18.71 2.54 0.15
CA GLY A 307 -19.62 2.08 -0.91
C GLY A 307 -19.04 1.01 -1.83
N ARG A 308 -17.79 0.59 -1.63
CA ARG A 308 -17.24 -0.58 -2.33
C ARG A 308 -17.85 -1.85 -1.76
N MET A 309 -18.03 -2.86 -2.60
CA MET A 309 -18.50 -4.17 -2.18
C MET A 309 -17.75 -5.27 -2.94
N ASN A 310 -17.03 -6.11 -2.21
CA ASN A 310 -16.45 -7.33 -2.78
C ASN A 310 -17.49 -8.44 -2.76
N VAL A 311 -17.70 -9.09 -3.89
CA VAL A 311 -18.66 -10.18 -4.06
C VAL A 311 -17.92 -11.40 -4.55
N ARG A 312 -17.98 -12.51 -3.79
CA ARG A 312 -17.44 -13.83 -4.15
C ARG A 312 -18.54 -14.77 -4.60
N GLY A 313 -18.20 -15.69 -5.49
CA GLY A 313 -19.13 -16.70 -6.02
C GLY A 313 -19.78 -16.27 -7.32
N ILE A 314 -19.21 -15.32 -8.06
CA ILE A 314 -19.70 -14.86 -9.36
C ILE A 314 -18.88 -15.52 -10.48
N ALA A 315 -19.56 -16.28 -11.36
CA ALA A 315 -18.91 -17.06 -12.40
C ALA A 315 -18.54 -16.25 -13.67
N SER A 316 -19.20 -15.12 -13.94
CA SER A 316 -18.98 -14.33 -15.16
C SER A 316 -19.27 -12.85 -14.98
N GLN A 317 -18.72 -12.03 -15.89
CA GLN A 317 -18.97 -10.59 -15.96
C GLN A 317 -20.45 -10.26 -16.15
N GLU A 318 -21.16 -11.03 -16.97
CA GLU A 318 -22.60 -10.84 -17.25
C GLU A 318 -23.45 -11.00 -15.98
N ILE A 319 -23.17 -12.04 -15.19
CA ILE A 319 -23.81 -12.27 -13.88
C ILE A 319 -23.47 -11.12 -12.91
N ALA A 320 -22.23 -10.65 -12.91
CA ALA A 320 -21.82 -9.51 -12.08
C ALA A 320 -22.61 -8.23 -12.42
N GLU A 321 -22.85 -7.97 -13.70
CA GLU A 321 -23.64 -6.82 -14.17
C GLU A 321 -25.09 -6.91 -13.71
N ASP A 322 -25.72 -8.08 -13.82
CA ASP A 322 -27.09 -8.29 -13.37
C ASP A 322 -27.23 -8.09 -11.85
N ILE A 323 -26.33 -8.68 -11.08
CA ILE A 323 -26.30 -8.54 -9.62
C ILE A 323 -26.05 -7.08 -9.22
N TYR A 324 -25.10 -6.40 -9.86
CA TYR A 324 -24.84 -4.98 -9.61
C TYR A 324 -26.10 -4.14 -9.84
N GLN A 325 -26.82 -4.35 -10.95
CA GLN A 325 -28.05 -3.63 -11.26
C GLN A 325 -29.15 -3.91 -10.23
N GLN A 326 -29.27 -5.16 -9.77
CA GLN A 326 -30.24 -5.53 -8.73
C GLN A 326 -29.96 -4.75 -7.43
N PHE A 327 -28.71 -4.75 -6.95
CA PHE A 327 -28.33 -4.04 -5.73
C PHE A 327 -28.43 -2.51 -5.88
N ASN A 328 -28.03 -1.99 -7.04
CA ASN A 328 -28.09 -0.54 -7.30
C ASN A 328 -29.53 0.00 -7.32
N ARG A 329 -30.54 -0.83 -7.63
CA ARG A 329 -31.97 -0.44 -7.52
C ARG A 329 -32.42 -0.29 -6.06
N CYS A 330 -31.82 -1.02 -5.14
CA CYS A 330 -32.17 -0.98 -3.72
C CYS A 330 -31.68 0.29 -3.00
N ILE A 331 -30.77 1.04 -3.61
CA ILE A 331 -30.15 2.24 -3.03
C ILE A 331 -30.46 3.51 -3.82
N ARG A 332 -31.36 3.42 -4.81
CA ARG A 332 -31.92 4.59 -5.51
C ARG A 332 -33.12 5.11 -4.73
#